data_fa5d096e2ef1e2a241ff288cd34ecc70
#
_entry.id   fa5d096e2ef1e2a241ff288cd34ecc70
#
_cell.length_a   1.000
_cell.length_b   1.000
_cell.length_c   1.000
_cell.angle_alpha   90.00
_cell.angle_beta   90.00
_cell.angle_gamma   90.00
#
_symmetry.space_group_name_H-M   'P 1'
#
loop_
_entity.id
_entity.type
_entity.pdbx_description
1 polymer ?
#
loop_
_entity_poly.entity_id
_entity_poly.type
_entity_poly.pdbx_seq_one_letter_code
_entity_poly.pdbx_strand_id
1 'polypeptide(L)'
;MKLTIQKLGYVRNEYARGLKTHRSITIGVLIPELSNTFSTLIVSEMEDELRRHGYGILVCDCRSDPEIEKTSLRFLESKMVDGVIVMPISTDGKVFDLLPQDLPAVAIDRFTLSDRVSHVLINNREISARATRMLTDHGHRRIALISGSEGMFTADERRKGYEEALQIAGCYDASLICQGDFTVDGGYVAMKRILQAENGVTAVFVTNYEMTVGAIIAINELGCKIPEDYSFIGFDNHELSKVITPKIATVNQPLREIGREAATLLLEQLDGKAKRNIILNAALEAGSSVRKVE
;
A
#
# COMPACT_ATOMS: atom_id res chain seq x y z
N MET A 1 14.03 -19.21 43.64
CA MET A 1 13.24 -18.09 43.16
C MET A 1 12.41 -18.39 41.88
N LYS A 2 12.96 -18.89 40.78
CA LYS A 2 12.17 -19.25 39.57
C LYS A 2 11.07 -20.31 39.82
N LEU A 3 11.33 -21.34 40.59
CA LEU A 3 10.37 -22.41 40.92
C LEU A 3 9.19 -21.94 41.80
N THR A 4 9.41 -20.92 42.64
CA THR A 4 8.37 -20.35 43.52
C THR A 4 7.41 -19.46 42.70
N ILE A 5 7.91 -18.74 41.72
CA ILE A 5 7.14 -17.92 40.82
C ILE A 5 6.19 -18.78 39.97
N GLN A 6 6.69 -19.94 39.47
CA GLN A 6 5.86 -20.89 38.71
C GLN A 6 4.77 -21.55 39.60
N LYS A 7 5.06 -21.88 40.85
CA LYS A 7 4.07 -22.46 41.78
C LYS A 7 2.97 -21.50 42.21
N LEU A 8 3.25 -20.20 42.23
CA LEU A 8 2.30 -19.17 42.63
C LEU A 8 1.47 -18.61 41.49
N GLY A 9 1.68 -19.05 40.24
CA GLY A 9 0.98 -18.56 39.08
C GLY A 9 1.21 -17.05 38.85
N TYR A 10 2.32 -16.50 39.38
CA TYR A 10 2.60 -15.07 39.28
C TYR A 10 2.88 -14.68 37.81
N VAL A 11 1.94 -14.00 37.20
CA VAL A 11 2.13 -13.32 35.91
C VAL A 11 2.70 -11.92 36.18
N ARG A 12 3.86 -11.63 35.65
CA ARG A 12 4.47 -10.30 35.77
C ARG A 12 3.50 -9.23 35.27
N ASN A 13 3.26 -8.21 36.06
CA ASN A 13 2.51 -7.04 35.61
C ASN A 13 3.45 -6.15 34.75
N GLU A 14 3.32 -6.26 33.43
CA GLU A 14 4.14 -5.50 32.48
C GLU A 14 3.90 -3.99 32.61
N TYR A 15 2.70 -3.55 33.02
CA TYR A 15 2.41 -2.13 33.30
C TYR A 15 3.25 -1.58 34.45
N ALA A 16 3.39 -2.36 35.53
CA ALA A 16 4.22 -1.95 36.68
C ALA A 16 5.71 -1.90 36.32
N ARG A 17 6.15 -2.72 35.39
CA ARG A 17 7.51 -2.69 34.84
C ARG A 17 7.70 -1.48 33.93
N GLY A 18 6.74 -1.22 33.04
CA GLY A 18 6.76 -0.08 32.10
C GLY A 18 6.90 1.26 32.82
N LEU A 19 6.18 1.45 33.95
CA LEU A 19 6.29 2.64 34.80
C LEU A 19 7.71 2.83 35.37
N LYS A 20 8.44 1.75 35.62
CA LYS A 20 9.81 1.82 36.16
C LYS A 20 10.88 1.97 35.06
N THR A 21 10.64 1.44 33.89
CA THR A 21 11.61 1.42 32.77
C THR A 21 11.33 2.47 31.71
N HIS A 22 10.20 3.17 31.79
CA HIS A 22 9.67 4.06 30.73
C HIS A 22 9.56 3.37 29.35
N ARG A 23 9.34 2.04 29.35
CA ARG A 23 9.15 1.23 28.12
C ARG A 23 7.94 0.33 28.28
N SER A 24 7.00 0.41 27.35
CA SER A 24 5.80 -0.44 27.32
C SER A 24 6.03 -1.78 26.59
N ILE A 25 7.13 -1.88 25.85
CA ILE A 25 7.43 -3.02 24.95
C ILE A 25 6.27 -3.23 23.96
N THR A 26 5.66 -2.14 23.56
CA THR A 26 4.53 -2.13 22.63
C THR A 26 4.77 -1.09 21.56
N ILE A 27 4.54 -1.47 20.31
CA ILE A 27 4.61 -0.58 19.15
C ILE A 27 3.18 -0.30 18.67
N GLY A 28 2.88 0.98 18.44
CA GLY A 28 1.63 1.40 17.80
C GLY A 28 1.70 1.21 16.29
N VAL A 29 0.69 0.61 15.70
CA VAL A 29 0.56 0.48 14.24
C VAL A 29 -0.76 1.10 13.82
N LEU A 30 -0.71 2.12 12.96
CA LEU A 30 -1.88 2.80 12.43
C LEU A 30 -1.98 2.56 10.93
N ILE A 31 -3.10 2.00 10.50
CA ILE A 31 -3.38 1.68 9.10
C ILE A 31 -4.72 2.26 8.65
N PRO A 32 -4.89 2.54 7.34
CA PRO A 32 -6.12 3.13 6.83
C PRO A 32 -7.31 2.18 6.85
N GLU A 33 -7.08 0.85 6.78
CA GLU A 33 -8.17 -0.12 6.73
C GLU A 33 -7.70 -1.55 7.04
N LEU A 34 -8.31 -2.18 8.06
CA LEU A 34 -8.03 -3.56 8.46
C LEU A 34 -8.61 -4.60 7.49
N SER A 35 -9.68 -4.27 6.78
CA SER A 35 -10.28 -5.17 5.79
C SER A 35 -9.44 -5.31 4.52
N ASN A 36 -8.51 -4.40 4.30
CA ASN A 36 -7.64 -4.41 3.13
C ASN A 36 -6.51 -5.44 3.30
N THR A 37 -6.41 -6.39 2.36
CA THR A 37 -5.42 -7.48 2.39
C THR A 37 -3.99 -6.95 2.32
N PHE A 38 -3.73 -5.87 1.58
CA PHE A 38 -2.44 -5.21 1.50
C PHE A 38 -1.97 -4.76 2.90
N SER A 39 -2.81 -4.03 3.63
CA SER A 39 -2.50 -3.55 4.98
C SER A 39 -2.25 -4.69 5.95
N THR A 40 -3.11 -5.70 5.95
CA THR A 40 -3.02 -6.82 6.91
C THR A 40 -1.81 -7.71 6.70
N LEU A 41 -1.39 -7.95 5.45
CA LEU A 41 -0.17 -8.70 5.17
C LEU A 41 1.09 -7.96 5.65
N ILE A 42 1.16 -6.64 5.45
CA ILE A 42 2.26 -5.82 5.95
C ILE A 42 2.28 -5.84 7.48
N VAL A 43 1.12 -5.68 8.14
CA VAL A 43 1.00 -5.72 9.61
C VAL A 43 1.46 -7.08 10.17
N SER A 44 1.09 -8.19 9.51
CA SER A 44 1.52 -9.53 9.91
C SER A 44 3.05 -9.69 9.89
N GLU A 45 3.71 -9.19 8.86
CA GLU A 45 5.19 -9.26 8.76
C GLU A 45 5.88 -8.32 9.76
N MET A 46 5.30 -7.14 10.03
CA MET A 46 5.78 -6.24 11.11
C MET A 46 5.69 -6.93 12.47
N GLU A 47 4.54 -7.55 12.76
CA GLU A 47 4.32 -8.26 14.03
C GLU A 47 5.35 -9.36 14.22
N ASP A 48 5.57 -10.18 13.18
CA ASP A 48 6.55 -11.26 13.22
C ASP A 48 7.96 -10.74 13.52
N GLU A 49 8.39 -9.64 12.91
CA GLU A 49 9.72 -9.06 13.13
C GLU A 49 9.82 -8.42 14.53
N LEU A 50 8.85 -7.62 14.94
CA LEU A 50 8.82 -6.96 16.24
C LEU A 50 8.76 -7.99 17.39
N ARG A 51 8.01 -9.07 17.23
CA ARG A 51 7.91 -10.16 18.20
C ARG A 51 9.24 -10.88 18.42
N ARG A 52 10.06 -11.06 17.38
CA ARG A 52 11.43 -11.63 17.52
C ARG A 52 12.30 -10.74 18.41
N HIS A 53 12.03 -9.46 18.48
CA HIS A 53 12.72 -8.48 19.33
C HIS A 53 12.00 -8.23 20.67
N GLY A 54 10.95 -9.01 20.96
CA GLY A 54 10.22 -8.96 22.23
C GLY A 54 9.14 -7.89 22.33
N TYR A 55 8.81 -7.20 21.23
CA TYR A 55 7.73 -6.21 21.17
C TYR A 55 6.41 -6.84 20.77
N GLY A 56 5.31 -6.38 21.43
CA GLY A 56 3.96 -6.56 20.94
C GLY A 56 3.49 -5.38 20.09
N ILE A 57 2.41 -5.54 19.32
CA ILE A 57 1.81 -4.45 18.55
C ILE A 57 0.42 -4.11 19.06
N LEU A 58 0.05 -2.82 18.92
CA LEU A 58 -1.29 -2.31 19.11
C LEU A 58 -1.76 -1.68 17.80
N VAL A 59 -2.68 -2.36 17.11
CA VAL A 59 -3.15 -1.93 15.78
C VAL A 59 -4.38 -1.06 15.91
N CYS A 60 -4.37 0.09 15.22
CA CYS A 60 -5.50 0.99 15.05
C CYS A 60 -5.88 1.06 13.57
N ASP A 61 -7.17 1.03 13.28
CA ASP A 61 -7.77 1.25 11.97
C ASP A 61 -8.38 2.64 11.91
N CYS A 62 -7.90 3.50 11.01
CA CYS A 62 -8.44 4.86 10.89
C CYS A 62 -9.49 5.02 9.79
N ARG A 63 -9.88 3.94 9.11
CA ARG A 63 -10.94 3.92 8.08
C ARG A 63 -10.77 5.00 7.00
N SER A 64 -9.54 5.32 6.66
CA SER A 64 -9.20 6.43 5.76
C SER A 64 -9.80 7.79 6.16
N ASP A 65 -10.16 7.98 7.44
CA ASP A 65 -10.72 9.21 8.00
C ASP A 65 -9.63 10.00 8.76
N PRO A 66 -9.32 11.26 8.37
CA PRO A 66 -8.28 12.06 9.02
C PRO A 66 -8.56 12.37 10.50
N GLU A 67 -9.82 12.45 10.93
CA GLU A 67 -10.13 12.71 12.36
C GLU A 67 -9.97 11.43 13.18
N ILE A 68 -10.30 10.26 12.61
CA ILE A 68 -10.02 8.97 13.25
C ILE A 68 -8.49 8.74 13.31
N GLU A 69 -7.74 9.10 12.26
CA GLU A 69 -6.27 9.05 12.26
C GLU A 69 -5.69 9.82 13.45
N LYS A 70 -6.09 11.08 13.64
CA LYS A 70 -5.65 11.93 14.76
C LYS A 70 -6.01 11.35 16.13
N THR A 71 -7.25 10.87 16.27
CA THR A 71 -7.71 10.29 17.54
C THR A 71 -7.02 8.98 17.86
N SER A 72 -6.72 8.17 16.86
CA SER A 72 -5.97 6.92 16.97
C SER A 72 -4.52 7.17 17.39
N LEU A 73 -3.84 8.18 16.86
CA LEU A 73 -2.48 8.52 17.29
C LEU A 73 -2.46 9.01 18.75
N ARG A 74 -3.42 9.85 19.18
CA ARG A 74 -3.55 10.24 20.59
C ARG A 74 -3.85 9.05 21.50
N PHE A 75 -4.64 8.09 21.02
CA PHE A 75 -4.89 6.85 21.74
C PHE A 75 -3.59 6.06 21.92
N LEU A 76 -2.82 5.86 20.85
CA LEU A 76 -1.52 5.16 20.90
C LEU A 76 -0.55 5.87 21.87
N GLU A 77 -0.45 7.20 21.80
CA GLU A 77 0.33 8.00 22.75
C GLU A 77 -0.13 7.75 24.20
N SER A 78 -1.44 7.77 24.45
CA SER A 78 -2.01 7.51 25.80
C SER A 78 -1.70 6.11 26.33
N LYS A 79 -1.39 5.17 25.45
CA LYS A 79 -0.93 3.82 25.80
C LYS A 79 0.57 3.75 26.04
N MET A 80 1.28 4.87 25.91
CA MET A 80 2.73 4.97 26.10
C MET A 80 3.50 3.98 25.23
N VAL A 81 3.08 3.82 23.96
CA VAL A 81 3.81 2.96 23.01
C VAL A 81 5.25 3.47 22.84
N ASP A 82 6.20 2.57 22.65
CA ASP A 82 7.62 2.91 22.53
C ASP A 82 7.97 3.51 21.16
N GLY A 83 7.10 3.34 20.17
CA GLY A 83 7.21 3.92 18.84
C GLY A 83 5.97 3.63 18.00
N VAL A 84 5.87 4.25 16.84
CA VAL A 84 4.72 4.07 15.94
C VAL A 84 5.15 3.77 14.50
N ILE A 85 4.39 2.91 13.83
CA ILE A 85 4.45 2.70 12.38
C ILE A 85 3.09 3.14 11.81
N VAL A 86 3.11 4.06 10.87
CA VAL A 86 1.90 4.71 10.35
C VAL A 86 1.84 4.59 8.83
N MET A 87 0.70 4.19 8.30
CA MET A 87 0.36 4.38 6.89
C MET A 87 -0.49 5.66 6.78
N PRO A 88 0.14 6.83 6.53
CA PRO A 88 -0.51 8.12 6.71
C PRO A 88 -1.55 8.37 5.62
N ILE A 89 -2.63 9.10 5.97
CA ILE A 89 -3.67 9.50 5.00
C ILE A 89 -3.19 10.70 4.19
N SER A 90 -2.57 11.69 4.85
CA SER A 90 -2.12 12.93 4.23
C SER A 90 -0.62 12.97 3.98
N THR A 91 -0.22 13.67 2.90
CA THR A 91 1.18 13.93 2.57
C THR A 91 1.80 15.10 3.34
N ASP A 92 1.00 15.93 4.04
CA ASP A 92 1.49 17.13 4.73
C ASP A 92 2.28 16.83 6.02
N GLY A 93 2.19 15.62 6.53
CA GLY A 93 2.94 15.15 7.69
C GLY A 93 2.51 15.73 9.04
N LYS A 94 1.52 16.63 9.09
CA LYS A 94 1.09 17.31 10.34
C LYS A 94 0.56 16.35 11.40
N VAL A 95 0.11 15.18 10.99
CA VAL A 95 -0.38 14.15 11.91
C VAL A 95 0.73 13.70 12.88
N PHE A 96 1.98 13.73 12.45
CA PHE A 96 3.11 13.38 13.31
C PHE A 96 3.47 14.47 14.35
N ASP A 97 2.97 15.70 14.18
CA ASP A 97 3.15 16.77 15.19
C ASP A 97 2.31 16.54 16.44
N LEU A 98 1.35 15.64 16.38
CA LEU A 98 0.55 15.20 17.52
C LEU A 98 1.32 14.27 18.47
N LEU A 99 2.42 13.70 18.02
CA LEU A 99 3.24 12.75 18.79
C LEU A 99 4.37 13.49 19.53
N PRO A 100 4.85 12.94 20.66
CA PRO A 100 6.05 13.45 21.35
C PRO A 100 7.25 13.57 20.40
N GLN A 101 8.09 14.58 20.62
CA GLN A 101 9.22 14.89 19.73
C GLN A 101 10.26 13.76 19.64
N ASP A 102 10.40 12.99 20.69
CA ASP A 102 11.36 11.92 20.88
C ASP A 102 10.77 10.53 20.56
N LEU A 103 9.47 10.45 20.26
CA LEU A 103 8.85 9.15 19.91
C LEU A 103 9.30 8.69 18.51
N PRO A 104 9.98 7.54 18.41
CA PRO A 104 10.34 6.95 17.12
C PRO A 104 9.12 6.72 16.23
N ALA A 105 9.22 7.12 14.96
CA ALA A 105 8.13 6.98 14.01
C ALA A 105 8.60 6.59 12.61
N VAL A 106 7.87 5.68 11.98
CA VAL A 106 8.10 5.23 10.61
C VAL A 106 6.80 5.38 9.81
N ALA A 107 6.87 6.03 8.67
CA ALA A 107 5.78 6.09 7.69
C ALA A 107 6.00 5.02 6.60
N ILE A 108 4.95 4.31 6.22
CA ILE A 108 4.99 3.27 5.19
C ILE A 108 4.02 3.57 4.05
N ASP A 109 4.31 3.00 2.86
CA ASP A 109 3.48 3.10 1.64
C ASP A 109 3.35 4.51 1.07
N ARG A 110 3.14 5.52 1.92
CA ARG A 110 2.87 6.90 1.52
C ARG A 110 3.93 7.84 2.07
N PHE A 111 4.45 8.70 1.20
CA PHE A 111 5.39 9.74 1.58
C PHE A 111 4.67 10.86 2.34
N THR A 112 5.34 11.43 3.33
CA THR A 112 4.90 12.64 4.04
C THR A 112 6.02 13.67 4.14
N LEU A 113 5.65 14.95 4.22
CA LEU A 113 6.59 16.07 4.35
C LEU A 113 7.15 16.24 5.78
N SER A 114 7.14 15.21 6.58
CA SER A 114 7.69 15.26 7.94
C SER A 114 9.14 14.78 7.97
N ASP A 115 10.04 15.59 8.53
CA ASP A 115 11.43 15.21 8.83
C ASP A 115 11.56 14.37 10.11
N ARG A 116 10.44 14.18 10.82
CA ARG A 116 10.37 13.42 12.08
C ARG A 116 10.32 11.92 11.87
N VAL A 117 10.01 11.45 10.66
CA VAL A 117 9.79 10.03 10.36
C VAL A 117 10.81 9.47 9.37
N SER A 118 11.08 8.19 9.47
CA SER A 118 11.67 7.42 8.37
C SER A 118 10.56 6.93 7.45
N HIS A 119 10.89 6.68 6.18
CA HIS A 119 9.91 6.17 5.21
C HIS A 119 10.34 4.81 4.66
N VAL A 120 9.37 3.91 4.50
CA VAL A 120 9.49 2.71 3.67
C VAL A 120 8.47 2.82 2.53
N LEU A 121 8.97 3.03 1.34
CA LEU A 121 8.20 3.27 0.12
C LEU A 121 8.54 2.24 -0.94
N ILE A 122 7.77 2.22 -2.02
CA ILE A 122 8.16 1.53 -3.25
C ILE A 122 8.41 2.53 -4.39
N ASN A 123 9.02 2.06 -5.45
CA ASN A 123 9.27 2.81 -6.68
C ASN A 123 7.99 2.97 -7.55
N ASN A 124 6.91 3.51 -6.98
CA ASN A 124 5.58 3.61 -7.60
C ASN A 124 5.60 4.16 -9.04
N ARG A 125 6.31 5.28 -9.26
CA ARG A 125 6.39 5.96 -10.56
C ARG A 125 7.12 5.13 -11.60
N GLU A 126 8.28 4.59 -11.24
CA GLU A 126 9.09 3.78 -12.13
C GLU A 126 8.38 2.50 -12.54
N ILE A 127 7.81 1.76 -11.57
CA ILE A 127 7.15 0.48 -11.88
C ILE A 127 5.89 0.68 -12.71
N SER A 128 5.13 1.75 -12.48
CA SER A 128 3.95 2.09 -13.29
C SER A 128 4.34 2.50 -14.71
N ALA A 129 5.45 3.24 -14.87
CA ALA A 129 5.99 3.51 -16.20
C ALA A 129 6.42 2.22 -16.94
N ARG A 130 7.01 1.25 -16.20
CA ARG A 130 7.36 -0.06 -16.80
C ARG A 130 6.13 -0.86 -17.21
N ALA A 131 5.07 -0.88 -16.37
CA ALA A 131 3.81 -1.53 -16.70
C ALA A 131 3.16 -0.91 -17.95
N THR A 132 3.15 0.42 -18.04
CA THR A 132 2.61 1.14 -19.20
C THR A 132 3.46 0.89 -20.45
N ARG A 133 4.81 0.90 -20.33
CA ARG A 133 5.69 0.53 -21.46
C ARG A 133 5.44 -0.87 -21.96
N MET A 134 5.17 -1.85 -21.12
CA MET A 134 4.79 -3.18 -21.56
C MET A 134 3.61 -3.12 -22.54
N LEU A 135 2.60 -2.29 -22.27
CA LEU A 135 1.46 -2.15 -23.19
C LEU A 135 1.85 -1.44 -24.50
N THR A 136 2.63 -0.37 -24.44
CA THR A 136 3.08 0.34 -25.66
C THR A 136 4.00 -0.51 -26.54
N ASP A 137 4.84 -1.36 -25.94
CA ASP A 137 5.73 -2.30 -26.64
C ASP A 137 4.95 -3.43 -27.34
N HIS A 138 3.73 -3.70 -26.86
CA HIS A 138 2.78 -4.61 -27.51
C HIS A 138 1.89 -3.92 -28.58
N GLY A 139 2.18 -2.67 -28.91
CA GLY A 139 1.50 -1.93 -29.98
C GLY A 139 0.30 -1.11 -29.51
N HIS A 140 -0.09 -1.18 -28.24
CA HIS A 140 -1.20 -0.38 -27.73
C HIS A 140 -0.87 1.10 -27.74
N ARG A 141 -1.83 1.95 -28.20
CA ARG A 141 -1.72 3.42 -28.25
C ARG A 141 -2.85 4.11 -27.49
N ARG A 142 -4.00 3.48 -27.38
CA ARG A 142 -5.13 3.96 -26.59
C ARG A 142 -5.26 3.07 -25.35
N ILE A 143 -4.58 3.50 -24.29
CA ILE A 143 -4.46 2.77 -23.03
C ILE A 143 -5.21 3.56 -21.96
N ALA A 144 -6.21 2.97 -21.31
CA ALA A 144 -6.89 3.61 -20.21
C ALA A 144 -6.16 3.32 -18.88
N LEU A 145 -6.19 4.30 -17.98
CA LEU A 145 -5.75 4.17 -16.60
C LEU A 145 -6.96 4.19 -15.66
N ILE A 146 -7.09 3.21 -14.77
CA ILE A 146 -7.95 3.31 -13.60
C ILE A 146 -7.06 3.66 -12.41
N SER A 147 -7.09 4.94 -12.01
CA SER A 147 -6.27 5.50 -10.94
C SER A 147 -7.05 5.55 -9.63
N GLY A 148 -6.33 5.60 -8.51
CA GLY A 148 -6.93 5.89 -7.20
C GLY A 148 -7.31 7.37 -7.05
N SER A 149 -7.72 7.75 -5.83
CA SER A 149 -8.14 9.11 -5.49
C SER A 149 -7.03 10.13 -5.73
N GLU A 150 -7.38 11.25 -6.33
CA GLU A 150 -6.47 12.38 -6.55
C GLU A 150 -5.96 12.95 -5.23
N GLY A 151 -4.70 13.38 -5.21
CA GLY A 151 -4.02 13.90 -4.01
C GLY A 151 -3.49 12.80 -3.07
N MET A 152 -3.77 11.53 -3.36
CA MET A 152 -3.18 10.44 -2.63
C MET A 152 -1.82 10.06 -3.23
N PHE A 153 -0.75 10.08 -2.44
CA PHE A 153 0.63 9.91 -2.90
C PHE A 153 0.83 8.73 -3.87
N THR A 154 0.32 7.54 -3.53
CA THR A 154 0.49 6.35 -4.37
C THR A 154 -0.26 6.45 -5.69
N ALA A 155 -1.47 7.04 -5.69
CA ALA A 155 -2.24 7.27 -6.91
C ALA A 155 -1.52 8.26 -7.84
N ASP A 156 -1.04 9.37 -7.28
CA ASP A 156 -0.36 10.43 -8.03
C ASP A 156 0.96 9.93 -8.63
N GLU A 157 1.77 9.19 -7.89
CA GLU A 157 3.02 8.64 -8.39
C GLU A 157 2.80 7.56 -9.46
N ARG A 158 1.81 6.68 -9.29
CA ARG A 158 1.45 5.67 -10.31
C ARG A 158 0.93 6.32 -11.58
N ARG A 159 0.09 7.35 -11.45
CA ARG A 159 -0.41 8.15 -12.57
C ARG A 159 0.74 8.86 -13.29
N LYS A 160 1.66 9.51 -12.60
CA LYS A 160 2.85 10.14 -13.21
C LYS A 160 3.67 9.15 -14.04
N GLY A 161 3.87 7.93 -13.51
CA GLY A 161 4.57 6.88 -14.26
C GLY A 161 3.85 6.49 -15.55
N TYR A 162 2.53 6.36 -15.51
CA TYR A 162 1.72 6.11 -16.70
C TYR A 162 1.82 7.26 -17.71
N GLU A 163 1.65 8.50 -17.25
CA GLU A 163 1.74 9.71 -18.10
C GLU A 163 3.09 9.82 -18.81
N GLU A 164 4.19 9.64 -18.08
CA GLU A 164 5.54 9.68 -18.64
C GLU A 164 5.78 8.62 -19.73
N ALA A 165 5.35 7.40 -19.48
CA ALA A 165 5.51 6.34 -20.48
C ALA A 165 4.75 6.63 -21.77
N LEU A 166 3.52 7.17 -21.68
CA LEU A 166 2.72 7.50 -22.86
C LEU A 166 3.19 8.79 -23.56
N GLN A 167 3.71 9.78 -22.83
CA GLN A 167 4.35 10.95 -23.41
C GLN A 167 5.58 10.57 -24.24
N ILE A 168 6.43 9.69 -23.70
CA ILE A 168 7.59 9.16 -24.43
C ILE A 168 7.16 8.39 -25.68
N ALA A 169 6.07 7.62 -25.60
CA ALA A 169 5.52 6.86 -26.72
C ALA A 169 4.72 7.73 -27.72
N GLY A 170 4.50 9.02 -27.44
CA GLY A 170 3.75 9.96 -28.27
C GLY A 170 2.26 9.66 -28.38
N CYS A 171 1.67 9.02 -27.36
CA CYS A 171 0.25 8.61 -27.38
C CYS A 171 -0.50 8.93 -26.06
N TYR A 172 -0.02 9.90 -25.29
CA TYR A 172 -0.69 10.36 -24.07
C TYR A 172 -2.01 11.08 -24.40
N ASP A 173 -3.08 10.66 -23.73
CA ASP A 173 -4.41 11.26 -23.80
C ASP A 173 -5.00 11.31 -22.38
N ALA A 174 -5.08 12.50 -21.80
CA ALA A 174 -5.59 12.71 -20.44
C ALA A 174 -7.06 12.26 -20.28
N SER A 175 -7.86 12.21 -21.36
CA SER A 175 -9.25 11.77 -21.33
C SER A 175 -9.41 10.28 -21.02
N LEU A 176 -8.33 9.50 -21.13
CA LEU A 176 -8.29 8.06 -20.85
C LEU A 176 -7.95 7.74 -19.38
N ILE A 177 -7.79 8.77 -18.53
CA ILE A 177 -7.62 8.59 -17.10
C ILE A 177 -8.99 8.56 -16.43
N CYS A 178 -9.35 7.39 -15.89
CA CYS A 178 -10.58 7.21 -15.12
C CYS A 178 -10.21 7.18 -13.63
N GLN A 179 -10.80 8.07 -12.85
CA GLN A 179 -10.61 8.11 -11.42
C GLN A 179 -11.46 7.05 -10.75
N GLY A 180 -10.84 6.20 -9.94
CA GLY A 180 -11.44 5.35 -8.94
C GLY A 180 -11.18 5.90 -7.53
N ASP A 181 -11.33 5.05 -6.52
CA ASP A 181 -11.24 5.41 -5.11
C ASP A 181 -10.54 4.34 -4.26
N PHE A 182 -9.83 3.43 -4.92
CA PHE A 182 -9.20 2.24 -4.34
C PHE A 182 -10.19 1.18 -3.80
N THR A 183 -11.48 1.28 -4.17
CA THR A 183 -12.49 0.27 -3.83
C THR A 183 -12.85 -0.63 -5.02
N VAL A 184 -13.50 -1.75 -4.75
CA VAL A 184 -14.05 -2.65 -5.78
C VAL A 184 -15.11 -1.91 -6.61
N ASP A 185 -15.99 -1.16 -5.96
CA ASP A 185 -17.05 -0.41 -6.62
C ASP A 185 -16.50 0.70 -7.52
N GLY A 186 -15.48 1.43 -7.05
CA GLY A 186 -14.79 2.45 -7.87
C GLY A 186 -14.14 1.86 -9.10
N GLY A 187 -13.48 0.71 -8.98
CA GLY A 187 -12.91 -0.02 -10.11
C GLY A 187 -13.96 -0.49 -11.11
N TYR A 188 -15.07 -1.03 -10.60
CA TYR A 188 -16.22 -1.46 -11.41
C TYR A 188 -16.83 -0.31 -12.22
N VAL A 189 -17.13 0.81 -11.56
CA VAL A 189 -17.72 1.98 -12.21
C VAL A 189 -16.78 2.59 -13.24
N ALA A 190 -15.49 2.70 -12.92
CA ALA A 190 -14.48 3.22 -13.84
C ALA A 190 -14.36 2.33 -15.10
N MET A 191 -14.26 1.00 -14.90
CA MET A 191 -14.17 0.07 -16.03
C MET A 191 -15.42 0.09 -16.90
N LYS A 192 -16.60 0.13 -16.29
CA LYS A 192 -17.87 0.21 -17.02
C LYS A 192 -17.95 1.45 -17.91
N ARG A 193 -17.45 2.59 -17.44
CA ARG A 193 -17.34 3.81 -18.28
C ARG A 193 -16.41 3.60 -19.47
N ILE A 194 -15.27 2.93 -19.28
CA ILE A 194 -14.33 2.61 -20.36
C ILE A 194 -14.99 1.73 -21.41
N LEU A 195 -15.69 0.68 -20.98
CA LEU A 195 -16.35 -0.29 -21.86
C LEU A 195 -17.53 0.31 -22.66
N GLN A 196 -18.23 1.28 -22.10
CA GLN A 196 -19.36 1.94 -22.73
C GLN A 196 -18.97 3.12 -23.64
N ALA A 197 -17.73 3.59 -23.51
CA ALA A 197 -17.26 4.72 -24.31
C ALA A 197 -16.69 4.23 -25.65
N GLU A 198 -17.17 4.79 -26.77
CA GLU A 198 -16.60 4.55 -28.09
C GLU A 198 -15.27 5.30 -28.26
N ASN A 199 -14.32 5.04 -27.36
CA ASN A 199 -13.05 5.77 -27.28
C ASN A 199 -11.85 5.04 -27.89
N GLY A 200 -12.07 3.82 -28.45
CA GLY A 200 -11.02 3.02 -29.08
C GLY A 200 -9.94 2.49 -28.14
N VAL A 201 -10.20 2.44 -26.83
CA VAL A 201 -9.28 1.85 -25.85
C VAL A 201 -9.07 0.38 -26.16
N THR A 202 -7.80 -0.05 -26.17
CA THR A 202 -7.41 -1.45 -26.45
C THR A 202 -6.68 -2.11 -25.28
N ALA A 203 -6.30 -1.33 -24.28
CA ALA A 203 -5.66 -1.81 -23.06
C ALA A 203 -6.05 -0.98 -21.83
N VAL A 204 -6.02 -1.62 -20.69
CA VAL A 204 -6.34 -0.99 -19.39
C VAL A 204 -5.24 -1.32 -18.39
N PHE A 205 -4.76 -0.30 -17.67
CA PHE A 205 -3.91 -0.44 -16.50
C PHE A 205 -4.67 -0.01 -15.26
N VAL A 206 -4.77 -0.89 -14.26
CA VAL A 206 -5.47 -0.65 -12.98
C VAL A 206 -4.46 -0.61 -11.85
N THR A 207 -4.55 0.39 -10.97
CA THR A 207 -3.46 0.76 -10.07
C THR A 207 -3.60 0.26 -8.63
N ASN A 208 -4.54 -0.65 -8.31
CA ASN A 208 -4.56 -1.40 -7.05
C ASN A 208 -5.39 -2.69 -7.19
N TYR A 209 -5.35 -3.52 -6.14
CA TYR A 209 -6.01 -4.82 -6.09
C TYR A 209 -7.54 -4.71 -6.17
N GLU A 210 -8.16 -3.92 -5.30
CA GLU A 210 -9.60 -3.80 -5.19
C GLU A 210 -10.23 -3.30 -6.48
N MET A 211 -9.67 -2.24 -7.08
CA MET A 211 -10.14 -1.74 -8.38
C MET A 211 -9.92 -2.76 -9.50
N THR A 212 -8.85 -3.58 -9.43
CA THR A 212 -8.65 -4.67 -10.41
C THR A 212 -9.77 -5.70 -10.32
N VAL A 213 -10.17 -6.10 -9.11
CA VAL A 213 -11.32 -7.00 -8.92
C VAL A 213 -12.59 -6.38 -9.51
N GLY A 214 -12.88 -5.12 -9.18
CA GLY A 214 -14.04 -4.39 -9.72
C GLY A 214 -14.04 -4.29 -11.25
N ALA A 215 -12.87 -3.97 -11.84
CA ALA A 215 -12.73 -3.90 -13.28
C ALA A 215 -12.99 -5.26 -13.97
N ILE A 216 -12.50 -6.35 -13.39
CA ILE A 216 -12.75 -7.70 -13.93
C ILE A 216 -14.21 -8.09 -13.81
N ILE A 217 -14.89 -7.72 -12.73
CA ILE A 217 -16.35 -7.94 -12.59
C ILE A 217 -17.08 -7.22 -13.74
N ALA A 218 -16.77 -5.96 -14.01
CA ALA A 218 -17.40 -5.19 -15.09
C ALA A 218 -17.15 -5.81 -16.49
N ILE A 219 -15.92 -6.28 -16.75
CA ILE A 219 -15.55 -6.96 -17.99
C ILE A 219 -16.39 -8.22 -18.19
N ASN A 220 -16.51 -9.04 -17.13
CA ASN A 220 -17.28 -10.29 -17.17
C ASN A 220 -18.78 -10.06 -17.37
N GLU A 221 -19.36 -9.07 -16.66
CA GLU A 221 -20.80 -8.73 -16.80
C GLU A 221 -21.17 -8.28 -18.22
N LEU A 222 -20.28 -7.54 -18.88
CA LEU A 222 -20.53 -7.05 -20.25
C LEU A 222 -20.10 -8.03 -21.33
N GLY A 223 -19.62 -9.23 -20.93
CA GLY A 223 -19.23 -10.29 -21.85
C GLY A 223 -17.96 -10.03 -22.65
N CYS A 224 -17.15 -9.03 -22.23
CA CYS A 224 -15.88 -8.72 -22.84
C CYS A 224 -14.81 -9.73 -22.40
N LYS A 225 -13.79 -9.90 -23.22
CA LYS A 225 -12.73 -10.89 -23.01
C LYS A 225 -11.36 -10.25 -22.87
N ILE A 226 -10.57 -10.80 -21.96
CA ILE A 226 -9.16 -10.51 -21.80
C ILE A 226 -8.38 -11.70 -22.36
N PRO A 227 -7.40 -11.49 -23.24
CA PRO A 227 -6.91 -10.23 -23.82
C PRO A 227 -7.58 -9.86 -25.16
N GLU A 228 -8.59 -10.60 -25.64
CA GLU A 228 -9.12 -10.51 -26.99
C GLU A 228 -9.73 -9.13 -27.28
N ASP A 229 -10.50 -8.60 -26.36
CA ASP A 229 -11.10 -7.27 -26.50
C ASP A 229 -10.21 -6.20 -25.86
N TYR A 230 -9.68 -6.48 -24.67
CA TYR A 230 -8.83 -5.55 -23.91
C TYR A 230 -7.63 -6.26 -23.31
N SER A 231 -6.42 -5.75 -23.60
CA SER A 231 -5.25 -6.09 -22.81
C SER A 231 -5.38 -5.50 -21.41
N PHE A 232 -4.89 -6.21 -20.40
CA PHE A 232 -5.13 -5.84 -19.01
C PHE A 232 -3.88 -6.02 -18.15
N ILE A 233 -3.54 -4.98 -17.36
CA ILE A 233 -2.51 -5.05 -16.32
C ILE A 233 -3.14 -4.59 -15.00
N GLY A 234 -2.96 -5.36 -13.94
CA GLY A 234 -3.40 -5.04 -12.59
C GLY A 234 -2.25 -4.66 -11.66
N PHE A 235 -2.59 -4.50 -10.37
CA PHE A 235 -1.65 -4.17 -9.31
C PHE A 235 -1.98 -5.01 -8.06
N ASP A 236 -0.95 -5.59 -7.41
CA ASP A 236 -1.07 -6.42 -6.19
C ASP A 236 -1.95 -7.68 -6.32
N ASN A 237 -1.97 -8.29 -7.51
CA ASN A 237 -2.88 -9.39 -7.82
C ASN A 237 -2.26 -10.78 -7.65
N HIS A 238 -1.37 -10.98 -6.69
CA HIS A 238 -0.67 -12.26 -6.48
C HIS A 238 -1.59 -13.48 -6.46
N GLU A 239 -2.65 -13.45 -5.66
CA GLU A 239 -3.56 -14.58 -5.54
C GLU A 239 -4.56 -14.60 -6.70
N LEU A 240 -5.10 -13.45 -7.08
CA LEU A 240 -6.06 -13.32 -8.17
C LEU A 240 -5.48 -13.81 -9.50
N SER A 241 -4.22 -13.47 -9.78
CA SER A 241 -3.54 -13.90 -11.00
C SER A 241 -3.36 -15.42 -11.12
N LYS A 242 -3.43 -16.15 -10.00
CA LYS A 242 -3.32 -17.62 -9.98
C LYS A 242 -4.66 -18.34 -10.28
N VAL A 243 -5.78 -17.68 -10.02
CA VAL A 243 -7.12 -18.29 -10.11
C VAL A 243 -7.92 -17.83 -11.31
N ILE A 244 -7.54 -16.72 -11.95
CA ILE A 244 -8.21 -16.19 -13.15
C ILE A 244 -7.52 -16.68 -14.41
N THR A 245 -8.32 -16.97 -15.42
CA THR A 245 -7.86 -17.29 -16.78
C THR A 245 -8.43 -16.25 -17.75
N PRO A 246 -7.57 -15.57 -18.51
CA PRO A 246 -6.11 -15.69 -18.59
C PRO A 246 -5.39 -15.16 -17.33
N LYS A 247 -4.15 -15.63 -17.11
CA LYS A 247 -3.31 -15.11 -16.02
C LYS A 247 -3.08 -13.60 -16.24
N ILE A 248 -3.49 -12.79 -15.29
CA ILE A 248 -3.36 -11.33 -15.37
C ILE A 248 -1.90 -10.90 -15.15
N ALA A 249 -1.38 -10.08 -16.06
CA ALA A 249 -0.12 -9.36 -15.84
C ALA A 249 -0.32 -8.36 -14.70
N THR A 250 0.65 -8.27 -13.78
CA THR A 250 0.44 -7.48 -12.57
C THR A 250 1.73 -6.89 -12.03
N VAL A 251 1.64 -5.69 -11.48
CA VAL A 251 2.68 -5.14 -10.60
C VAL A 251 2.45 -5.69 -9.20
N ASN A 252 3.49 -6.25 -8.60
CA ASN A 252 3.44 -6.79 -7.26
C ASN A 252 4.41 -6.07 -6.33
N GLN A 253 3.91 -5.60 -5.21
CA GLN A 253 4.70 -4.97 -4.16
C GLN A 253 5.37 -6.03 -3.27
N PRO A 254 6.57 -5.77 -2.74
CA PRO A 254 7.27 -6.68 -1.84
C PRO A 254 6.73 -6.52 -0.39
N LEU A 255 5.46 -6.92 -0.15
CA LEU A 255 4.73 -6.65 1.10
C LEU A 255 5.48 -7.14 2.34
N ARG A 256 6.12 -8.31 2.25
CA ARG A 256 6.92 -8.88 3.34
C ARG A 256 8.13 -8.02 3.67
N GLU A 257 8.81 -7.50 2.63
CA GLU A 257 9.96 -6.63 2.83
C GLU A 257 9.53 -5.28 3.41
N ILE A 258 8.39 -4.72 2.95
CA ILE A 258 7.84 -3.47 3.50
C ILE A 258 7.61 -3.63 5.02
N GLY A 259 6.93 -4.69 5.44
CA GLY A 259 6.66 -4.94 6.86
C GLY A 259 7.94 -5.11 7.68
N ARG A 260 8.88 -5.93 7.20
CA ARG A 260 10.15 -6.20 7.88
C ARG A 260 11.03 -4.95 7.97
N GLU A 261 11.17 -4.19 6.88
CA GLU A 261 11.99 -2.98 6.88
C GLU A 261 11.39 -1.88 7.75
N ALA A 262 10.05 -1.76 7.81
CA ALA A 262 9.38 -0.83 8.70
C ALA A 262 9.67 -1.14 10.18
N ALA A 263 9.55 -2.41 10.58
CA ALA A 263 9.90 -2.86 11.92
C ALA A 263 11.38 -2.63 12.22
N THR A 264 12.27 -2.98 11.29
CA THR A 264 13.73 -2.80 11.43
C THR A 264 14.09 -1.33 11.62
N LEU A 265 13.55 -0.42 10.78
CA LEU A 265 13.80 1.02 10.91
C LEU A 265 13.35 1.56 12.26
N LEU A 266 12.19 1.11 12.76
CA LEU A 266 11.70 1.54 14.07
C LEU A 266 12.61 1.04 15.19
N LEU A 267 13.02 -0.24 15.16
CA LEU A 267 13.96 -0.80 16.14
C LEU A 267 15.31 -0.08 16.12
N GLU A 268 15.81 0.26 14.94
CA GLU A 268 17.03 1.06 14.79
C GLU A 268 16.90 2.43 15.46
N GLN A 269 15.76 3.11 15.32
CA GLN A 269 15.50 4.39 15.98
C GLN A 269 15.38 4.23 17.51
N LEU A 270 14.75 3.17 17.99
CA LEU A 270 14.71 2.84 19.41
C LEU A 270 16.10 2.62 20.04
N ASP A 271 17.05 2.17 19.21
CA ASP A 271 18.47 2.01 19.57
C ASP A 271 19.28 3.30 19.35
N GLY A 272 18.64 4.42 19.00
CA GLY A 272 19.28 5.73 18.81
C GLY A 272 19.95 5.94 17.46
N LYS A 273 19.70 5.08 16.47
CA LYS A 273 20.24 5.30 15.12
C LYS A 273 19.49 6.42 14.38
N ALA A 274 20.18 7.03 13.43
CA ALA A 274 19.64 8.10 12.59
C ALA A 274 18.48 7.59 11.70
N LYS A 275 17.53 8.47 11.44
CA LYS A 275 16.45 8.25 10.49
C LYS A 275 16.99 8.10 9.07
N ARG A 276 16.38 7.21 8.30
CA ARG A 276 16.67 7.01 6.88
C ARG A 276 15.43 6.57 6.12
N ASN A 277 15.43 6.76 4.81
CA ASN A 277 14.35 6.32 3.95
C ASN A 277 14.78 5.10 3.14
N ILE A 278 13.85 4.18 2.91
CA ILE A 278 14.03 2.99 2.08
C ILE A 278 13.02 3.05 0.94
N ILE A 279 13.50 2.82 -0.28
CA ILE A 279 12.65 2.63 -1.46
C ILE A 279 12.89 1.21 -1.95
N LEU A 280 11.86 0.38 -1.85
CA LEU A 280 11.87 -1.01 -2.31
C LEU A 280 11.39 -1.09 -3.76
N ASN A 281 11.86 -2.10 -4.48
CA ASN A 281 11.47 -2.31 -5.86
C ASN A 281 10.28 -3.26 -5.96
N ALA A 282 9.18 -2.76 -6.54
CA ALA A 282 8.08 -3.61 -6.96
C ALA A 282 8.46 -4.40 -8.23
N ALA A 283 7.83 -5.54 -8.43
CA ALA A 283 8.05 -6.43 -9.56
C ALA A 283 6.89 -6.37 -10.55
N LEU A 284 7.18 -6.32 -11.85
CA LEU A 284 6.18 -6.52 -12.90
C LEU A 284 6.23 -7.98 -13.34
N GLU A 285 5.17 -8.74 -13.05
CA GLU A 285 4.99 -10.10 -13.47
C GLU A 285 4.19 -10.17 -14.77
N ALA A 286 4.74 -10.84 -15.77
CA ALA A 286 4.04 -11.09 -17.02
C ALA A 286 2.91 -12.11 -16.82
N GLY A 287 1.84 -11.91 -17.56
CA GLY A 287 0.71 -12.83 -17.68
C GLY A 287 0.38 -13.09 -19.15
N SER A 288 -0.76 -13.71 -19.39
CA SER A 288 -1.34 -13.90 -20.73
C SER A 288 -2.48 -12.89 -21.02
N SER A 289 -2.64 -11.88 -20.16
CA SER A 289 -3.66 -10.84 -20.30
C SER A 289 -3.28 -9.66 -21.21
N VAL A 290 -2.08 -9.70 -21.78
CA VAL A 290 -1.59 -8.66 -22.71
C VAL A 290 -1.32 -9.31 -24.07
N ARG A 291 -2.03 -8.85 -25.10
CA ARG A 291 -1.82 -9.29 -26.51
C ARG A 291 -1.05 -8.26 -27.32
N LYS A 292 -0.47 -8.66 -28.42
CA LYS A 292 0.05 -7.72 -29.41
C LYS A 292 -1.09 -7.16 -30.25
N VAL A 293 -0.97 -5.87 -30.60
CA VAL A 293 -1.84 -5.16 -31.55
C VAL A 293 -0.97 -4.77 -32.73
N GLU A 294 -1.45 -5.04 -33.96
CA GLU A 294 -0.78 -4.68 -35.19
C GLU A 294 -0.95 -3.19 -35.52
#